data_ed6422dc6cc0ee78e943de9d24ab6796
#
_entry.id   ed6422dc6cc0ee78e943de9d24ab6796
#
_cell.length_a   1.000
_cell.length_b   1.000
_cell.length_c   1.000
_cell.angle_alpha   90.00
_cell.angle_beta   90.00
_cell.angle_gamma   90.00
#
_symmetry.space_group_name_H-M   'P 1'
#
loop_
_entity.id
_entity.type
_entity.pdbx_description
1 polymer ?
#
loop_
_entity_poly.entity_id
_entity_poly.type
_entity_poly.pdbx_seq_one_letter_code
_entity_poly.pdbx_strand_id
1 'polypeptide(L)'
;MKIRTFRIGGIHPEENKLTHEVPTQVAPLPKQAVFPLSQHIGAPAKPVVAKGDVVKVGTLLAEAGGFVSAPIYSSVSGKVAKIDSAFDASGYRKPAIIVSVEGDEWEESIDRSEDLVKVEDRPELTPESIVESIKKAGVTGMGGAGFPTFIKLCPPPGATAECVIINAVECEPYITSDYRLMMEHADEIIVGLQLLMKAAKVEKGYIGIETNKPAAIELLTQKAAADPRIEVVPLKHRYPPGGEKQLVDAVIRRQVPAPPAIPVNVGAIVQNVGTAFAVYQAVMKNKPLFERYTTVTGKKLSKPGNYLVRMGTPMRDLIEICGGMPDDDNKLLAGGPMMGRALTTDEVPVCKGTNSITILSGSDARRKPADPCIRCGKCVNVCPMGLEPYLLATLSAKKMWERAEAEDVVSCIECGSCQFTCPSHRPILDNIRNGKSTVMGIIRARNAKK
;
A
#
# COMPACT_ATOMS: atom_id res chain seq x y z
N MET A 1 13.46 19.55 15.57
CA MET A 1 12.48 19.62 14.46
C MET A 1 11.08 19.94 14.96
N LYS A 2 10.26 20.67 14.17
CA LYS A 2 8.86 20.99 14.54
C LYS A 2 7.95 19.81 14.19
N ILE A 3 7.21 19.26 15.15
CA ILE A 3 6.22 18.21 14.93
C ILE A 3 5.01 18.81 14.20
N ARG A 4 4.60 18.19 13.08
CA ARG A 4 3.44 18.61 12.28
C ARG A 4 2.28 17.63 12.42
N THR A 5 1.05 18.05 12.09
CA THR A 5 -0.14 17.20 12.11
C THR A 5 -1.19 17.74 11.13
N PHE A 6 -2.09 16.90 10.67
CA PHE A 6 -3.28 17.32 9.92
C PHE A 6 -4.31 17.99 10.82
N ARG A 7 -5.25 18.78 10.25
CA ARG A 7 -6.06 19.75 10.99
C ARG A 7 -7.22 19.15 11.77
N ILE A 8 -7.99 18.21 11.20
CA ILE A 8 -9.26 17.75 11.77
C ILE A 8 -9.30 16.23 11.95
N GLY A 9 -10.14 15.78 12.89
CA GLY A 9 -10.41 14.36 13.13
C GLY A 9 -9.24 13.60 13.73
N GLY A 10 -9.24 12.30 13.54
CA GLY A 10 -8.19 11.38 14.00
C GLY A 10 -8.47 10.72 15.35
N ILE A 11 -7.80 9.60 15.57
CA ILE A 11 -7.93 8.74 16.75
C ILE A 11 -6.55 8.27 17.21
N HIS A 12 -6.50 7.60 18.36
CA HIS A 12 -5.30 6.98 18.93
C HIS A 12 -5.59 5.49 19.21
N PRO A 13 -5.51 4.60 18.19
CA PRO A 13 -5.61 3.16 18.43
C PRO A 13 -4.35 2.66 19.12
N GLU A 14 -4.46 1.51 19.82
CA GLU A 14 -3.28 0.79 20.32
C GLU A 14 -2.37 0.40 19.15
N GLU A 15 -1.09 0.68 19.27
CA GLU A 15 -0.14 0.50 18.17
C GLU A 15 0.14 -0.97 17.85
N ASN A 16 0.26 -1.80 18.89
CA ASN A 16 0.57 -3.23 18.78
C ASN A 16 1.71 -3.56 17.78
N LYS A 17 2.76 -2.74 17.77
CA LYS A 17 3.93 -2.89 16.87
C LYS A 17 4.85 -4.04 17.33
N LEU A 18 4.31 -5.26 17.40
CA LEU A 18 4.94 -6.43 18.03
C LEU A 18 6.28 -6.84 17.38
N THR A 19 6.49 -6.45 16.13
CA THR A 19 7.64 -6.89 15.31
C THR A 19 8.60 -5.75 14.95
N HIS A 20 8.48 -4.57 15.57
CA HIS A 20 9.28 -3.41 15.17
C HIS A 20 10.79 -3.60 15.39
N GLU A 21 11.20 -4.36 16.40
CA GLU A 21 12.60 -4.68 16.66
C GLU A 21 13.08 -5.97 15.98
N VAL A 22 12.16 -6.71 15.33
CA VAL A 22 12.51 -7.97 14.66
C VAL A 22 13.05 -7.65 13.26
N PRO A 23 14.35 -7.94 12.98
CA PRO A 23 14.93 -7.75 11.65
C PRO A 23 14.16 -8.51 10.57
N THR A 24 14.21 -8.00 9.35
CA THR A 24 13.59 -8.66 8.21
C THR A 24 14.30 -9.97 7.89
N GLN A 25 13.53 -11.04 7.74
CA GLN A 25 14.00 -12.35 7.31
C GLN A 25 13.61 -12.61 5.87
N VAL A 26 14.42 -13.36 5.13
CA VAL A 26 14.03 -13.81 3.79
C VAL A 26 13.08 -15.00 3.95
N ALA A 27 11.88 -14.89 3.40
CA ALA A 27 10.91 -15.98 3.43
C ALA A 27 11.38 -17.14 2.51
N PRO A 28 11.17 -18.40 2.91
CA PRO A 28 11.42 -19.55 2.03
C PRO A 28 10.61 -19.44 0.73
N LEU A 29 11.13 -20.03 -0.34
CA LEU A 29 10.38 -20.12 -1.59
C LEU A 29 9.18 -21.07 -1.43
N PRO A 30 8.00 -20.72 -1.97
CA PRO A 30 6.85 -21.58 -1.94
C PRO A 30 7.03 -22.76 -2.92
N LYS A 31 6.30 -23.84 -2.72
CA LYS A 31 6.25 -24.94 -3.72
C LYS A 31 5.56 -24.50 -5.01
N GLN A 32 4.66 -23.56 -4.89
CA GLN A 32 3.87 -23.00 -5.99
C GLN A 32 3.69 -21.50 -5.79
N ALA A 33 3.97 -20.69 -6.81
CA ALA A 33 3.74 -19.26 -6.77
C ALA A 33 2.51 -18.91 -7.62
N VAL A 34 1.62 -18.07 -7.08
CA VAL A 34 0.34 -17.70 -7.70
C VAL A 34 0.33 -16.20 -7.98
N PHE A 35 0.20 -15.83 -9.24
CA PHE A 35 0.25 -14.43 -9.70
C PHE A 35 -1.12 -13.99 -10.23
N PRO A 36 -2.01 -13.39 -9.39
CA PRO A 36 -3.24 -12.78 -9.88
C PRO A 36 -2.94 -11.71 -10.92
N LEU A 37 -3.73 -11.65 -11.99
CA LEU A 37 -3.55 -10.67 -13.06
C LEU A 37 -4.01 -9.26 -12.66
N SER A 38 -4.73 -9.13 -11.54
CA SER A 38 -5.23 -7.87 -10.98
C SER A 38 -4.54 -7.57 -9.65
N GLN A 39 -3.31 -7.02 -9.71
CA GLN A 39 -2.52 -6.63 -8.52
C GLN A 39 -2.46 -5.11 -8.31
N HIS A 40 -3.24 -4.33 -9.04
CA HIS A 40 -3.23 -2.86 -9.06
C HIS A 40 -4.59 -2.31 -9.47
N ILE A 41 -4.81 -1.01 -9.29
CA ILE A 41 -5.98 -0.32 -9.85
C ILE A 41 -5.84 -0.22 -11.37
N GLY A 42 -6.96 -0.35 -12.07
CA GLY A 42 -7.08 -0.22 -13.51
C GLY A 42 -7.33 -1.55 -14.21
N ALA A 43 -6.91 -1.67 -15.47
CA ALA A 43 -7.11 -2.87 -16.26
C ALA A 43 -6.20 -4.01 -15.78
N PRO A 44 -6.70 -5.25 -15.61
CA PRO A 44 -5.86 -6.39 -15.30
C PRO A 44 -4.74 -6.55 -16.33
N ALA A 45 -3.60 -7.08 -15.91
CA ALA A 45 -2.50 -7.42 -16.80
C ALA A 45 -2.91 -8.59 -17.73
N LYS A 46 -2.29 -8.68 -18.91
CA LYS A 46 -2.53 -9.71 -19.91
C LYS A 46 -1.39 -10.71 -19.92
N PRO A 47 -1.65 -12.03 -19.75
CA PRO A 47 -0.62 -13.04 -19.82
C PRO A 47 0.15 -13.00 -21.15
N VAL A 48 1.48 -13.15 -21.06
CA VAL A 48 2.38 -13.32 -22.22
C VAL A 48 3.07 -14.68 -22.21
N VAL A 49 2.77 -15.51 -21.21
CA VAL A 49 3.28 -16.89 -21.07
C VAL A 49 2.16 -17.90 -21.24
N ALA A 50 2.52 -19.14 -21.59
CA ALA A 50 1.61 -20.27 -21.72
C ALA A 50 1.98 -21.41 -20.76
N LYS A 51 1.05 -22.36 -20.57
CA LYS A 51 1.33 -23.58 -19.79
C LYS A 51 2.55 -24.33 -20.36
N GLY A 52 3.48 -24.67 -19.49
CA GLY A 52 4.70 -25.38 -19.81
C GLY A 52 5.91 -24.48 -20.05
N ASP A 53 5.72 -23.17 -20.19
CA ASP A 53 6.84 -22.23 -20.35
C ASP A 53 7.75 -22.25 -19.10
N VAL A 54 9.05 -22.22 -19.35
CA VAL A 54 10.07 -22.10 -18.31
C VAL A 54 10.29 -20.62 -18.01
N VAL A 55 10.30 -20.26 -16.75
CA VAL A 55 10.47 -18.88 -16.28
C VAL A 55 11.58 -18.80 -15.24
N LYS A 56 12.27 -17.67 -15.21
CA LYS A 56 13.27 -17.30 -14.19
C LYS A 56 12.72 -16.19 -13.30
N VAL A 57 13.39 -15.92 -12.20
CA VAL A 57 13.12 -14.71 -11.39
C VAL A 57 13.36 -13.48 -12.25
N GLY A 58 12.33 -12.65 -12.43
CA GLY A 58 12.40 -11.48 -13.31
C GLY A 58 11.86 -11.69 -14.72
N THR A 59 11.46 -12.91 -15.12
CA THR A 59 10.78 -13.13 -16.41
C THR A 59 9.40 -12.45 -16.41
N LEU A 60 9.07 -11.74 -17.50
CA LEU A 60 7.76 -11.12 -17.68
C LEU A 60 6.68 -12.19 -17.83
N LEU A 61 5.71 -12.21 -16.91
CA LEU A 61 4.55 -13.14 -16.95
C LEU A 61 3.33 -12.53 -17.63
N ALA A 62 3.11 -11.24 -17.40
CA ALA A 62 1.98 -10.53 -17.95
C ALA A 62 2.32 -9.07 -18.25
N GLU A 63 1.92 -8.57 -19.39
CA GLU A 63 2.07 -7.17 -19.80
C GLU A 63 0.93 -6.28 -19.26
N ALA A 64 1.12 -4.96 -19.29
CA ALA A 64 0.08 -4.02 -18.88
C ALA A 64 -1.14 -4.13 -19.83
N GLY A 65 -2.33 -4.30 -19.23
CA GLY A 65 -3.60 -4.47 -19.99
C GLY A 65 -4.23 -3.18 -20.48
N GLY A 66 -3.67 -2.00 -20.16
CA GLY A 66 -4.19 -0.69 -20.53
C GLY A 66 -3.33 0.46 -20.01
N PHE A 67 -3.79 1.70 -20.18
CA PHE A 67 -3.05 2.88 -19.71
C PHE A 67 -2.83 2.87 -18.19
N VAL A 68 -3.90 2.61 -17.42
CA VAL A 68 -3.80 2.38 -15.98
C VAL A 68 -3.66 0.88 -15.77
N SER A 69 -2.45 0.40 -15.77
CA SER A 69 -2.08 -1.00 -15.58
C SER A 69 -0.58 -1.10 -15.31
N ALA A 70 -0.12 -2.28 -14.86
CA ALA A 70 1.30 -2.55 -14.62
C ALA A 70 1.63 -4.01 -14.97
N PRO A 71 2.81 -4.29 -15.53
CA PRO A 71 3.25 -5.63 -15.82
C PRO A 71 3.50 -6.44 -14.54
N ILE A 72 3.50 -7.76 -14.68
CA ILE A 72 3.74 -8.74 -13.61
C ILE A 72 4.90 -9.62 -14.01
N TYR A 73 5.84 -9.79 -13.09
CA TYR A 73 7.06 -10.56 -13.27
C TYR A 73 7.07 -11.79 -12.36
N SER A 74 7.72 -12.85 -12.80
CA SER A 74 7.96 -14.01 -11.96
C SER A 74 8.91 -13.65 -10.82
N SER A 75 8.56 -14.06 -9.63
CA SER A 75 9.39 -13.96 -8.43
C SER A 75 10.20 -15.24 -8.16
N VAL A 76 10.02 -16.26 -8.97
CA VAL A 76 10.59 -17.61 -8.81
C VAL A 76 11.06 -18.15 -10.15
N SER A 77 11.92 -19.16 -10.15
CA SER A 77 12.21 -19.96 -11.34
C SER A 77 11.42 -21.27 -11.31
N GLY A 78 11.03 -21.75 -12.49
CA GLY A 78 10.26 -22.98 -12.64
C GLY A 78 9.43 -23.02 -13.91
N LYS A 79 8.30 -23.71 -13.88
CA LYS A 79 7.40 -23.89 -15.03
C LYS A 79 6.02 -23.33 -14.77
N VAL A 80 5.46 -22.66 -15.75
CA VAL A 80 4.05 -22.28 -15.75
C VAL A 80 3.19 -23.55 -15.75
N ALA A 81 2.62 -23.88 -14.60
CA ALA A 81 1.79 -25.06 -14.42
C ALA A 81 0.43 -24.91 -15.13
N LYS A 82 -0.19 -23.74 -14.97
CA LYS A 82 -1.47 -23.39 -15.61
C LYS A 82 -1.78 -21.89 -15.50
N ILE A 83 -2.68 -21.42 -16.36
CA ILE A 83 -3.38 -20.15 -16.20
C ILE A 83 -4.81 -20.50 -15.82
N ASP A 84 -5.25 -20.08 -14.63
CA ASP A 84 -6.52 -20.48 -14.03
C ASP A 84 -7.02 -19.35 -13.10
N SER A 85 -7.97 -19.63 -12.24
CA SER A 85 -8.44 -18.70 -11.24
C SER A 85 -7.88 -19.05 -9.85
N ALA A 86 -7.52 -18.02 -9.07
CA ALA A 86 -7.08 -18.13 -7.68
C ALA A 86 -7.77 -17.08 -6.81
N PHE A 87 -7.83 -17.30 -5.51
CA PHE A 87 -8.32 -16.29 -4.57
C PHE A 87 -7.37 -15.10 -4.52
N ASP A 88 -7.93 -13.91 -4.50
CA ASP A 88 -7.22 -12.67 -4.20
C ASP A 88 -7.73 -12.06 -2.87
N ALA A 89 -7.13 -10.94 -2.46
CA ALA A 89 -7.53 -10.24 -1.23
C ALA A 89 -8.95 -9.64 -1.28
N SER A 90 -9.68 -9.74 -2.39
CA SER A 90 -11.11 -9.38 -2.47
C SER A 90 -12.03 -10.47 -1.97
N GLY A 91 -11.52 -11.69 -1.74
CA GLY A 91 -12.29 -12.87 -1.37
C GLY A 91 -12.92 -13.60 -2.56
N TYR A 92 -12.63 -13.18 -3.78
CA TYR A 92 -13.14 -13.80 -5.01
C TYR A 92 -12.01 -14.47 -5.79
N ARG A 93 -12.38 -15.47 -6.59
CA ARG A 93 -11.46 -16.05 -7.57
C ARG A 93 -11.28 -15.12 -8.75
N LYS A 94 -10.03 -14.86 -9.11
CA LYS A 94 -9.62 -14.01 -10.23
C LYS A 94 -8.62 -14.75 -11.11
N PRO A 95 -8.55 -14.41 -12.41
CA PRO A 95 -7.54 -15.00 -13.30
C PRO A 95 -6.13 -14.82 -12.73
N ALA A 96 -5.35 -15.90 -12.75
CA ALA A 96 -3.99 -15.94 -12.21
C ALA A 96 -3.10 -16.87 -13.02
N ILE A 97 -1.81 -16.59 -13.05
CA ILE A 97 -0.76 -17.48 -13.55
C ILE A 97 -0.21 -18.25 -12.36
N ILE A 98 -0.10 -19.56 -12.47
CA ILE A 98 0.40 -20.45 -11.43
C ILE A 98 1.69 -21.09 -11.93
N VAL A 99 2.78 -20.89 -11.16
CA VAL A 99 4.12 -21.41 -11.45
C VAL A 99 4.48 -22.50 -10.44
N SER A 100 4.85 -23.68 -10.89
CA SER A 100 5.52 -24.70 -10.08
C SER A 100 6.96 -24.29 -9.89
N VAL A 101 7.38 -24.13 -8.64
CA VAL A 101 8.72 -23.61 -8.31
C VAL A 101 9.75 -24.75 -8.39
N GLU A 102 10.80 -24.54 -9.16
CA GLU A 102 11.89 -25.50 -9.35
C GLU A 102 13.25 -24.96 -8.86
N GLY A 103 13.31 -23.64 -8.51
CA GLY A 103 14.56 -23.04 -8.03
C GLY A 103 14.49 -21.51 -7.89
N ASP A 104 15.68 -20.89 -7.84
CA ASP A 104 15.88 -19.44 -7.71
C ASP A 104 16.89 -18.91 -8.76
N GLU A 105 16.70 -19.31 -10.02
CA GLU A 105 17.51 -18.81 -11.13
C GLU A 105 16.99 -17.45 -11.60
N TRP A 106 17.86 -16.46 -11.70
CA TRP A 106 17.51 -15.07 -12.01
C TRP A 106 17.83 -14.73 -13.46
N GLU A 107 17.07 -13.77 -14.02
CA GLU A 107 17.46 -13.10 -15.27
C GLU A 107 18.79 -12.38 -15.07
N GLU A 108 19.73 -12.55 -16.01
CA GLU A 108 21.10 -12.01 -15.95
C GLU A 108 21.13 -10.48 -15.95
N SER A 109 20.10 -9.85 -16.48
CA SER A 109 19.99 -8.39 -16.57
C SER A 109 19.74 -7.69 -15.22
N ILE A 110 19.42 -8.45 -14.16
CA ILE A 110 19.11 -7.91 -12.83
C ILE A 110 20.42 -7.82 -12.02
N ASP A 111 20.76 -6.61 -11.59
CA ASP A 111 21.87 -6.42 -10.67
C ASP A 111 21.49 -6.86 -9.25
N ARG A 112 22.17 -7.90 -8.76
CA ARG A 112 21.97 -8.50 -7.43
C ARG A 112 23.01 -8.03 -6.40
N SER A 113 23.93 -7.14 -6.79
CA SER A 113 24.93 -6.63 -5.86
C SER A 113 24.26 -5.81 -4.74
N GLU A 114 24.91 -5.78 -3.58
CA GLU A 114 24.49 -4.93 -2.44
C GLU A 114 25.07 -3.52 -2.55
N ASP A 115 25.84 -3.22 -3.60
CA ASP A 115 26.46 -1.92 -3.78
C ASP A 115 25.41 -0.82 -3.95
N LEU A 116 25.54 0.25 -3.18
CA LEU A 116 24.69 1.43 -3.34
C LEU A 116 25.09 2.19 -4.60
N VAL A 117 24.15 2.32 -5.54
CA VAL A 117 24.32 3.14 -6.75
C VAL A 117 23.60 4.48 -6.54
N LYS A 118 24.32 5.58 -6.62
CA LYS A 118 23.75 6.92 -6.42
C LYS A 118 23.31 7.54 -7.74
N VAL A 119 22.48 8.60 -7.67
CA VAL A 119 22.00 9.33 -8.87
C VAL A 119 23.16 9.97 -9.64
N GLU A 120 24.18 10.41 -8.93
CA GLU A 120 25.40 11.01 -9.51
C GLU A 120 26.26 10.02 -10.29
N ASP A 121 26.19 8.72 -9.96
CA ASP A 121 26.89 7.65 -10.66
C ASP A 121 26.24 7.31 -12.02
N ARG A 122 25.04 7.83 -12.29
CA ARG A 122 24.23 7.57 -13.48
C ARG A 122 23.80 8.87 -14.17
N PRO A 123 24.79 9.66 -14.70
CA PRO A 123 24.52 10.97 -15.30
C PRO A 123 23.62 10.91 -16.54
N GLU A 124 23.54 9.75 -17.21
CA GLU A 124 22.70 9.52 -18.38
C GLU A 124 21.19 9.42 -18.05
N LEU A 125 20.83 9.27 -16.78
CA LEU A 125 19.42 9.18 -16.40
C LEU A 125 18.69 10.49 -16.67
N THR A 126 17.69 10.43 -17.54
CA THR A 126 16.74 11.53 -17.78
C THR A 126 15.43 11.31 -17.02
N PRO A 127 14.62 12.35 -16.79
CA PRO A 127 13.29 12.18 -16.23
C PRO A 127 12.46 11.12 -16.97
N GLU A 128 12.50 11.13 -18.28
CA GLU A 128 11.75 10.23 -19.15
C GLU A 128 12.26 8.78 -19.04
N SER A 129 13.59 8.56 -18.98
CA SER A 129 14.18 7.23 -18.81
C SER A 129 13.86 6.63 -17.45
N ILE A 130 13.82 7.46 -16.39
CA ILE A 130 13.41 7.02 -15.05
C ILE A 130 11.94 6.57 -15.06
N VAL A 131 11.03 7.38 -15.63
CA VAL A 131 9.61 7.04 -15.75
C VAL A 131 9.41 5.74 -16.52
N GLU A 132 10.13 5.54 -17.62
CA GLU A 132 10.04 4.32 -18.43
C GLU A 132 10.59 3.10 -17.67
N SER A 133 11.67 3.22 -16.91
CA SER A 133 12.19 2.15 -16.06
C SER A 133 11.18 1.76 -14.99
N ILE A 134 10.55 2.71 -14.31
CA ILE A 134 9.50 2.50 -13.30
C ILE A 134 8.31 1.76 -13.93
N LYS A 135 7.88 2.18 -15.12
CA LYS A 135 6.77 1.57 -15.86
C LYS A 135 7.09 0.13 -16.26
N LYS A 136 8.26 -0.11 -16.87
CA LYS A 136 8.73 -1.44 -17.25
C LYS A 136 8.85 -2.37 -16.05
N ALA A 137 9.43 -1.91 -14.96
CA ALA A 137 9.57 -2.71 -13.75
C ALA A 137 8.24 -3.01 -13.03
N GLY A 138 7.12 -2.47 -13.50
CA GLY A 138 5.82 -2.72 -12.92
C GLY A 138 5.62 -2.15 -11.52
N VAL A 139 6.31 -1.05 -11.18
CA VAL A 139 6.21 -0.43 -9.86
C VAL A 139 4.85 0.23 -9.67
N THR A 140 4.18 -0.15 -8.59
CA THR A 140 2.89 0.40 -8.17
C THR A 140 2.98 0.96 -6.77
N GLY A 141 2.02 1.79 -6.37
CA GLY A 141 1.95 2.31 -5.00
C GLY A 141 1.78 1.20 -3.98
N MET A 142 2.75 1.04 -3.08
CA MET A 142 2.84 -0.08 -2.14
C MET A 142 2.17 0.18 -0.78
N GLY A 143 1.77 1.42 -0.50
CA GLY A 143 1.15 1.80 0.78
C GLY A 143 -0.38 1.92 0.74
N GLY A 144 -1.05 1.44 -0.31
CA GLY A 144 -2.50 1.62 -0.41
C GLY A 144 -3.12 0.97 -1.65
N ALA A 145 -3.78 1.77 -2.47
CA ALA A 145 -4.65 1.31 -3.55
C ALA A 145 -3.93 0.66 -4.76
N GLY A 146 -2.59 0.58 -4.77
CA GLY A 146 -1.84 -0.05 -5.86
C GLY A 146 -1.91 0.72 -7.18
N PHE A 147 -1.94 2.05 -7.16
CA PHE A 147 -1.94 2.85 -8.37
C PHE A 147 -0.57 2.82 -9.06
N PRO A 148 -0.48 2.64 -10.39
CA PRO A 148 0.80 2.60 -11.09
C PRO A 148 1.62 3.87 -10.88
N THR A 149 2.87 3.72 -10.40
CA THR A 149 3.71 4.83 -9.95
C THR A 149 4.06 5.79 -11.08
N PHE A 150 4.35 5.27 -12.28
CA PHE A 150 4.73 6.10 -13.44
C PHE A 150 3.67 7.14 -13.81
N ILE A 151 2.37 6.82 -13.60
CA ILE A 151 1.27 7.75 -13.91
C ILE A 151 1.29 8.97 -12.99
N LYS A 152 1.61 8.77 -11.70
CA LYS A 152 1.75 9.89 -10.75
C LYS A 152 2.88 10.85 -11.13
N LEU A 153 3.89 10.36 -11.86
CA LEU A 153 5.03 11.15 -12.33
C LEU A 153 4.76 11.89 -13.66
N CYS A 154 3.61 11.63 -14.28
CA CYS A 154 3.14 12.30 -15.50
C CYS A 154 1.85 13.09 -15.17
N PRO A 155 1.95 14.27 -14.53
CA PRO A 155 0.78 15.06 -14.17
C PRO A 155 -0.14 15.34 -15.36
N PRO A 156 -1.47 15.38 -15.15
CA PRO A 156 -2.39 15.74 -16.23
C PRO A 156 -2.16 17.21 -16.66
N PRO A 157 -2.57 17.58 -17.89
CA PRO A 157 -2.46 18.96 -18.38
C PRO A 157 -3.05 19.97 -17.39
N GLY A 158 -2.31 21.04 -17.12
CA GLY A 158 -2.69 22.10 -16.18
C GLY A 158 -2.37 21.83 -14.72
N ALA A 159 -1.87 20.65 -14.35
CA ALA A 159 -1.37 20.36 -13.01
C ALA A 159 0.16 20.36 -13.01
N THR A 160 0.77 20.99 -12.00
CA THR A 160 2.22 21.05 -11.84
C THR A 160 2.61 20.53 -10.47
N ALA A 161 3.57 19.60 -10.43
CA ALA A 161 4.16 19.16 -9.17
C ALA A 161 5.19 20.23 -8.69
N GLU A 162 5.22 20.48 -7.39
CA GLU A 162 6.20 21.34 -6.72
C GLU A 162 7.09 20.54 -5.77
N CYS A 163 6.60 19.38 -5.30
CA CYS A 163 7.34 18.50 -4.39
C CYS A 163 6.93 17.03 -4.51
N VAL A 164 7.83 16.16 -4.07
CA VAL A 164 7.55 14.75 -3.77
C VAL A 164 7.47 14.58 -2.26
N ILE A 165 6.46 13.87 -1.78
CA ILE A 165 6.30 13.51 -0.36
C ILE A 165 6.35 11.98 -0.23
N ILE A 166 7.35 11.49 0.48
CA ILE A 166 7.41 10.08 0.87
C ILE A 166 6.56 9.87 2.12
N ASN A 167 5.59 8.99 1.98
CA ASN A 167 4.77 8.50 3.08
C ASN A 167 5.51 7.36 3.79
N ALA A 168 6.22 7.71 4.85
CA ALA A 168 6.94 6.81 5.75
C ALA A 168 6.24 6.69 7.12
N VAL A 169 4.95 6.96 7.13
CA VAL A 169 4.13 7.10 8.34
C VAL A 169 3.85 5.76 9.01
N GLU A 170 3.34 4.78 8.24
CA GLU A 170 2.93 3.45 8.72
C GLU A 170 2.04 3.51 9.97
N CYS A 171 0.92 4.25 9.87
CA CYS A 171 0.01 4.50 11.00
C CYS A 171 -0.93 3.34 11.34
N GLU A 172 -1.02 2.34 10.48
CA GLU A 172 -1.88 1.17 10.69
C GLU A 172 -1.34 0.34 11.87
N PRO A 173 -2.15 -0.02 12.89
CA PRO A 173 -1.68 -0.88 13.97
C PRO A 173 -1.13 -2.21 13.48
N TYR A 174 -0.23 -2.80 14.26
CA TYR A 174 0.47 -4.07 14.02
C TYR A 174 1.54 -4.05 12.91
N ILE A 175 1.42 -3.23 11.87
CA ILE A 175 2.31 -3.25 10.69
C ILE A 175 3.64 -2.56 11.03
N THR A 176 4.76 -3.18 10.62
CA THR A 176 6.13 -2.71 10.85
C THR A 176 7.04 -2.90 9.63
N SER A 177 6.50 -3.35 8.50
CA SER A 177 7.26 -3.60 7.27
C SER A 177 7.95 -2.35 6.71
N ASP A 178 7.26 -1.20 6.71
CA ASP A 178 7.84 0.06 6.25
C ASP A 178 8.87 0.60 7.25
N TYR A 179 8.64 0.41 8.56
CA TYR A 179 9.61 0.77 9.61
C TYR A 179 10.90 -0.04 9.45
N ARG A 180 10.81 -1.36 9.28
CA ARG A 180 11.99 -2.19 9.06
C ARG A 180 12.73 -1.81 7.79
N LEU A 181 12.00 -1.58 6.71
CA LEU A 181 12.58 -1.11 5.46
C LEU A 181 13.35 0.21 5.65
N MET A 182 12.83 1.16 6.41
CA MET A 182 13.53 2.41 6.72
C MET A 182 14.82 2.19 7.51
N MET A 183 14.81 1.25 8.46
CA MET A 183 15.98 0.95 9.29
C MET A 183 17.06 0.18 8.52
N GLU A 184 16.68 -0.63 7.54
CA GLU A 184 17.56 -1.55 6.83
C GLU A 184 18.06 -0.98 5.49
N HIS A 185 17.29 -0.07 4.84
CA HIS A 185 17.55 0.45 3.49
C HIS A 185 17.38 1.97 3.38
N ALA A 186 17.86 2.69 4.41
CA ALA A 186 17.72 4.15 4.45
C ALA A 186 18.38 4.86 3.26
N ASP A 187 19.56 4.43 2.84
CA ASP A 187 20.30 5.03 1.72
C ASP A 187 19.57 4.86 0.40
N GLU A 188 19.09 3.65 0.13
CA GLU A 188 18.34 3.34 -1.10
C GLU A 188 17.00 4.09 -1.15
N ILE A 189 16.36 4.31 -0.01
CA ILE A 189 15.14 5.14 0.08
C ILE A 189 15.44 6.60 -0.27
N ILE A 190 16.56 7.16 0.20
CA ILE A 190 16.98 8.52 -0.16
C ILE A 190 17.24 8.63 -1.66
N VAL A 191 17.99 7.68 -2.24
CA VAL A 191 18.22 7.64 -3.69
C VAL A 191 16.90 7.49 -4.45
N GLY A 192 15.99 6.62 -3.98
CA GLY A 192 14.66 6.46 -4.55
C GLY A 192 13.84 7.76 -4.55
N LEU A 193 13.91 8.56 -3.47
CA LEU A 193 13.31 9.90 -3.43
C LEU A 193 13.96 10.86 -4.44
N GLN A 194 15.28 10.87 -4.53
CA GLN A 194 16.00 11.69 -5.50
C GLN A 194 15.62 11.34 -6.96
N LEU A 195 15.47 10.05 -7.27
CA LEU A 195 14.97 9.59 -8.57
C LEU A 195 13.54 10.06 -8.84
N LEU A 196 12.65 9.96 -7.85
CA LEU A 196 11.28 10.46 -7.95
C LEU A 196 11.24 11.99 -8.15
N MET A 197 12.09 12.75 -7.44
CA MET A 197 12.22 14.19 -7.61
C MET A 197 12.70 14.54 -9.02
N LYS A 198 13.74 13.84 -9.52
CA LYS A 198 14.28 14.03 -10.87
C LYS A 198 13.22 13.69 -11.93
N ALA A 199 12.50 12.58 -11.79
CA ALA A 199 11.42 12.18 -12.69
C ALA A 199 10.26 13.18 -12.71
N ALA A 200 9.88 13.71 -11.55
CA ALA A 200 8.83 14.72 -11.41
C ALA A 200 9.28 16.16 -11.74
N LYS A 201 10.57 16.36 -12.01
CA LYS A 201 11.19 17.68 -12.28
C LYS A 201 10.95 18.69 -11.14
N VAL A 202 11.12 18.26 -9.89
CA VAL A 202 10.92 19.08 -8.69
C VAL A 202 12.18 19.16 -7.83
N GLU A 203 12.31 20.28 -7.10
CA GLU A 203 13.48 20.58 -6.26
C GLU A 203 13.24 20.34 -4.77
N LYS A 204 12.05 19.84 -4.36
CA LYS A 204 11.72 19.59 -2.96
C LYS A 204 11.23 18.17 -2.74
N GLY A 205 11.87 17.50 -1.78
CA GLY A 205 11.49 16.19 -1.27
C GLY A 205 11.16 16.25 0.22
N TYR A 206 10.11 15.55 0.63
CA TYR A 206 9.74 15.43 2.03
C TYR A 206 9.59 13.96 2.41
N ILE A 207 9.97 13.60 3.65
CA ILE A 207 9.74 12.27 4.21
C ILE A 207 8.90 12.45 5.48
N GLY A 208 7.61 12.12 5.43
CA GLY A 208 6.72 12.20 6.60
C GLY A 208 6.77 10.94 7.43
N ILE A 209 7.16 11.05 8.72
CA ILE A 209 7.31 9.91 9.64
C ILE A 209 6.60 10.22 10.96
N GLU A 210 5.87 9.25 11.54
CA GLU A 210 5.27 9.42 12.87
C GLU A 210 6.31 9.45 13.99
N THR A 211 6.02 10.26 15.02
CA THR A 211 6.89 10.43 16.20
C THR A 211 7.07 9.18 17.08
N ASN A 212 6.29 8.14 16.85
CA ASN A 212 6.48 6.82 17.48
C ASN A 212 7.64 6.00 16.86
N LYS A 213 8.35 6.55 15.88
CA LYS A 213 9.51 5.94 15.20
C LYS A 213 10.76 6.83 15.32
N PRO A 214 11.23 7.13 16.56
CA PRO A 214 12.33 8.08 16.76
C PRO A 214 13.63 7.64 16.07
N ALA A 215 13.97 6.35 16.09
CA ALA A 215 15.18 5.83 15.45
C ALA A 215 15.14 6.02 13.91
N ALA A 216 14.01 5.80 13.28
CA ALA A 216 13.87 6.02 11.82
C ALA A 216 13.93 7.52 11.47
N ILE A 217 13.36 8.40 12.31
CA ILE A 217 13.46 9.85 12.12
C ILE A 217 14.92 10.29 12.21
N GLU A 218 15.66 9.82 13.20
CA GLU A 218 17.08 10.15 13.39
C GLU A 218 17.91 9.65 12.19
N LEU A 219 17.79 8.37 11.84
CA LEU A 219 18.53 7.74 10.76
C LEU A 219 18.29 8.45 9.42
N LEU A 220 17.01 8.62 9.03
CA LEU A 220 16.69 9.26 7.76
C LEU A 220 17.03 10.74 7.73
N THR A 221 17.00 11.44 8.88
CA THR A 221 17.49 12.82 8.97
C THR A 221 18.99 12.89 8.72
N GLN A 222 19.77 11.97 9.31
CA GLN A 222 21.21 11.88 9.09
C GLN A 222 21.52 11.59 7.61
N LYS A 223 20.84 10.62 7.00
CA LYS A 223 21.03 10.25 5.60
C LYS A 223 20.61 11.36 4.62
N ALA A 224 19.51 12.05 4.91
CA ALA A 224 19.03 13.17 4.12
C ALA A 224 19.92 14.43 4.22
N ALA A 225 20.78 14.56 5.22
CA ALA A 225 21.60 15.75 5.43
C ALA A 225 22.56 16.04 4.27
N ALA A 226 22.90 15.05 3.44
CA ALA A 226 23.72 15.20 2.25
C ALA A 226 23.01 15.96 1.11
N ASP A 227 21.67 15.99 1.10
CA ASP A 227 20.88 16.68 0.08
C ASP A 227 19.94 17.71 0.72
N PRO A 228 20.26 19.02 0.69
CA PRO A 228 19.47 20.06 1.35
C PRO A 228 18.07 20.27 0.76
N ARG A 229 17.75 19.61 -0.34
CA ARG A 229 16.40 19.61 -0.94
C ARG A 229 15.45 18.67 -0.23
N ILE A 230 15.97 17.74 0.61
CA ILE A 230 15.18 16.72 1.31
C ILE A 230 14.98 17.11 2.78
N GLU A 231 13.73 17.14 3.22
CA GLU A 231 13.34 17.42 4.62
C GLU A 231 12.62 16.22 5.23
N VAL A 232 13.11 15.72 6.37
CA VAL A 232 12.38 14.74 7.19
C VAL A 232 11.41 15.51 8.10
N VAL A 233 10.12 15.14 8.05
CA VAL A 233 9.04 15.83 8.74
C VAL A 233 8.42 14.91 9.81
N PRO A 234 8.74 15.13 11.11
CA PRO A 234 8.08 14.41 12.19
C PRO A 234 6.59 14.74 12.27
N LEU A 235 5.75 13.71 12.29
CA LEU A 235 4.31 13.82 12.37
C LEU A 235 3.79 13.32 13.70
N LYS A 236 2.85 14.07 14.29
CA LYS A 236 2.20 13.66 15.54
C LYS A 236 1.52 12.29 15.34
N HIS A 237 1.80 11.37 16.27
CA HIS A 237 1.11 10.09 16.35
C HIS A 237 -0.39 10.30 16.61
N ARG A 238 -1.21 10.21 15.54
CA ARG A 238 -2.64 10.46 15.55
C ARG A 238 -3.25 9.89 14.25
N TYR A 239 -3.73 8.66 14.29
CA TYR A 239 -4.30 7.98 13.11
C TYR A 239 -5.44 8.79 12.44
N PRO A 240 -5.49 8.93 11.09
CA PRO A 240 -4.61 8.35 10.05
C PRO A 240 -3.70 9.41 9.38
N PRO A 241 -2.51 9.77 9.88
CA PRO A 241 -1.66 10.78 9.23
C PRO A 241 -1.03 10.25 7.94
N GLY A 242 -1.02 8.92 7.74
CA GLY A 242 -0.61 8.26 6.50
C GLY A 242 -1.67 8.29 5.40
N GLY A 243 -2.88 8.78 5.65
CA GLY A 243 -3.82 9.09 4.59
C GLY A 243 -3.24 10.15 3.65
N GLU A 244 -3.27 9.92 2.34
CA GLU A 244 -2.59 10.78 1.35
C GLU A 244 -2.95 12.26 1.52
N LYS A 245 -4.25 12.58 1.70
CA LYS A 245 -4.74 13.96 1.91
C LYS A 245 -4.31 14.54 3.27
N GLN A 246 -4.31 13.72 4.33
CA GLN A 246 -3.86 14.10 5.67
C GLN A 246 -2.36 14.37 5.69
N LEU A 247 -1.59 13.57 4.98
CA LEU A 247 -0.15 13.74 4.86
C LEU A 247 0.19 15.05 4.13
N VAL A 248 -0.47 15.33 3.01
CA VAL A 248 -0.29 16.59 2.27
C VAL A 248 -0.62 17.79 3.17
N ASP A 249 -1.76 17.76 3.89
CA ASP A 249 -2.14 18.83 4.82
C ASP A 249 -1.10 18.98 5.96
N ALA A 250 -0.60 17.89 6.50
CA ALA A 250 0.40 17.93 7.58
C ALA A 250 1.75 18.50 7.09
N VAL A 251 2.23 18.08 5.92
CA VAL A 251 3.58 18.38 5.42
C VAL A 251 3.65 19.77 4.78
N ILE A 252 2.78 20.08 3.82
CA ILE A 252 2.85 21.33 3.05
C ILE A 252 1.72 22.34 3.36
N ARG A 253 0.83 22.02 4.30
CA ARG A 253 -0.27 22.89 4.72
C ARG A 253 -1.28 23.23 3.64
N ARG A 254 -1.42 22.37 2.63
CA ARG A 254 -2.41 22.49 1.56
C ARG A 254 -3.46 21.39 1.67
N GLN A 255 -4.70 21.70 1.43
CA GLN A 255 -5.81 20.74 1.46
C GLN A 255 -6.12 20.28 0.03
N VAL A 256 -6.05 18.97 -0.19
CA VAL A 256 -6.50 18.37 -1.46
C VAL A 256 -8.03 18.43 -1.52
N PRO A 257 -8.63 19.08 -2.50
CA PRO A 257 -10.08 19.21 -2.62
C PRO A 257 -10.81 17.86 -2.73
N ALA A 258 -12.16 17.91 -2.73
CA ALA A 258 -12.98 16.74 -2.98
C ALA A 258 -12.66 16.11 -4.36
N PRO A 259 -12.90 14.80 -4.54
CA PRO A 259 -12.78 14.19 -5.86
C PRO A 259 -13.57 14.94 -6.95
N PRO A 260 -13.03 15.07 -8.17
CA PRO A 260 -11.93 14.30 -8.74
C PRO A 260 -10.51 14.82 -8.44
N ALA A 261 -10.34 15.83 -7.57
CA ALA A 261 -9.03 16.38 -7.26
C ALA A 261 -8.11 15.36 -6.59
N ILE A 262 -6.82 15.40 -6.97
CA ILE A 262 -5.74 14.54 -6.53
C ILE A 262 -4.59 15.40 -5.97
N PRO A 263 -3.62 14.84 -5.23
CA PRO A 263 -2.54 15.61 -4.59
C PRO A 263 -1.78 16.55 -5.50
N VAL A 264 -1.56 16.21 -6.77
CA VAL A 264 -0.85 17.08 -7.71
C VAL A 264 -1.60 18.38 -8.01
N ASN A 265 -2.94 18.44 -7.80
CA ASN A 265 -3.70 19.68 -7.92
C ASN A 265 -3.32 20.73 -6.85
N VAL A 266 -2.62 20.31 -5.81
CA VAL A 266 -2.06 21.20 -4.79
C VAL A 266 -0.52 21.12 -4.77
N GLY A 267 0.11 20.68 -5.86
CA GLY A 267 1.55 20.68 -6.06
C GLY A 267 2.30 19.47 -5.48
N ALA A 268 1.62 18.44 -4.97
CA ALA A 268 2.27 17.31 -4.33
C ALA A 268 2.13 15.99 -5.10
N ILE A 269 3.25 15.25 -5.22
CA ILE A 269 3.23 13.83 -5.60
C ILE A 269 3.55 13.02 -4.35
N VAL A 270 2.64 12.12 -3.96
CA VAL A 270 2.81 11.29 -2.76
C VAL A 270 3.15 9.85 -3.17
N GLN A 271 4.23 9.31 -2.58
CA GLN A 271 4.65 7.92 -2.77
C GLN A 271 4.92 7.27 -1.40
N ASN A 272 4.62 5.97 -1.26
CA ASN A 272 4.97 5.23 -0.05
C ASN A 272 6.48 4.95 0.01
N VAL A 273 7.04 4.78 1.19
CA VAL A 273 8.47 4.50 1.40
C VAL A 273 8.94 3.22 0.69
N GLY A 274 8.14 2.16 0.72
CA GLY A 274 8.44 0.93 -0.04
C GLY A 274 8.38 1.15 -1.55
N THR A 275 7.55 2.08 -2.03
CA THR A 275 7.55 2.48 -3.44
C THR A 275 8.83 3.22 -3.82
N ALA A 276 9.36 4.10 -2.96
CA ALA A 276 10.63 4.78 -3.20
C ALA A 276 11.79 3.76 -3.30
N PHE A 277 11.82 2.79 -2.41
CA PHE A 277 12.78 1.68 -2.47
C PHE A 277 12.63 0.85 -3.76
N ALA A 278 11.40 0.51 -4.15
CA ALA A 278 11.16 -0.22 -5.40
C ALA A 278 11.57 0.59 -6.65
N VAL A 279 11.44 1.92 -6.62
CA VAL A 279 11.95 2.81 -7.67
C VAL A 279 13.47 2.76 -7.75
N TYR A 280 14.17 2.79 -6.60
CA TYR A 280 15.62 2.57 -6.56
C TYR A 280 16.00 1.24 -7.23
N GLN A 281 15.37 0.14 -6.82
CA GLN A 281 15.63 -1.18 -7.38
C GLN A 281 15.36 -1.23 -8.89
N ALA A 282 14.27 -0.64 -9.34
CA ALA A 282 13.89 -0.63 -10.75
C ALA A 282 14.88 0.14 -11.63
N VAL A 283 15.32 1.32 -11.17
CA VAL A 283 16.15 2.24 -11.98
C VAL A 283 17.63 1.91 -11.86
N MET A 284 18.11 1.64 -10.64
CA MET A 284 19.53 1.45 -10.36
C MET A 284 19.97 -0.01 -10.50
N LYS A 285 19.09 -0.97 -10.23
CA LYS A 285 19.38 -2.40 -10.22
C LYS A 285 18.70 -3.19 -11.34
N ASN A 286 17.95 -2.52 -12.21
CA ASN A 286 17.12 -3.16 -13.25
C ASN A 286 16.26 -4.31 -12.70
N LYS A 287 15.81 -4.18 -11.43
CA LYS A 287 15.06 -5.21 -10.72
C LYS A 287 13.57 -4.88 -10.76
N PRO A 288 12.74 -5.68 -11.46
CA PRO A 288 11.29 -5.53 -11.45
C PRO A 288 10.68 -5.74 -10.06
N LEU A 289 9.46 -5.23 -9.87
CA LEU A 289 8.74 -5.40 -8.61
C LEU A 289 8.13 -6.80 -8.51
N PHE A 290 8.83 -7.73 -7.90
CA PHE A 290 8.40 -9.11 -7.64
C PHE A 290 8.64 -9.57 -6.19
N GLU A 291 9.15 -8.69 -5.34
CA GLU A 291 9.34 -8.94 -3.91
C GLU A 291 8.68 -7.87 -3.07
N ARG A 292 8.33 -8.22 -1.85
CA ARG A 292 7.72 -7.30 -0.92
C ARG A 292 8.13 -7.55 0.53
N TYR A 293 8.38 -6.46 1.25
CA TYR A 293 8.46 -6.48 2.72
C TYR A 293 7.04 -6.61 3.28
N THR A 294 6.82 -7.64 4.10
CA THR A 294 5.50 -7.99 4.62
C THR A 294 5.61 -8.34 6.10
N THR A 295 4.80 -7.73 6.95
CA THR A 295 4.67 -8.08 8.35
C THR A 295 3.70 -9.26 8.51
N VAL A 296 4.09 -10.31 9.24
CA VAL A 296 3.18 -11.37 9.67
C VAL A 296 3.05 -11.28 11.18
N THR A 297 1.85 -10.98 11.69
CA THR A 297 1.68 -10.54 13.06
C THR A 297 0.33 -10.94 13.67
N GLY A 298 0.28 -10.91 14.98
CA GLY A 298 -0.91 -11.20 15.81
C GLY A 298 -0.49 -11.49 17.23
N LYS A 299 -1.28 -11.09 18.21
CA LYS A 299 -0.94 -11.24 19.65
C LYS A 299 -0.75 -12.71 20.08
N LYS A 300 -1.36 -13.65 19.36
CA LYS A 300 -1.29 -15.10 19.66
C LYS A 300 -0.42 -15.90 18.68
N LEU A 301 0.23 -15.25 17.71
CA LEU A 301 1.24 -15.92 16.91
C LEU A 301 2.49 -16.19 17.77
N SER A 302 3.05 -17.39 17.65
CA SER A 302 4.22 -17.79 18.44
C SER A 302 5.50 -17.10 17.98
N LYS A 303 5.61 -16.78 16.68
CA LYS A 303 6.82 -16.18 16.06
C LYS A 303 6.44 -15.10 15.03
N PRO A 304 5.81 -13.99 15.46
CA PRO A 304 5.52 -12.90 14.54
C PRO A 304 6.83 -12.30 14.01
N GLY A 305 6.82 -11.81 12.74
CA GLY A 305 8.05 -11.30 12.11
C GLY A 305 7.79 -10.41 10.90
N ASN A 306 8.89 -9.87 10.37
CA ASN A 306 8.91 -9.16 9.10
C ASN A 306 9.68 -10.00 8.08
N TYR A 307 9.18 -10.08 6.88
CA TYR A 307 9.71 -10.95 5.85
C TYR A 307 9.86 -10.22 4.52
N LEU A 308 10.99 -10.45 3.84
CA LEU A 308 11.12 -10.20 2.42
C LEU A 308 10.53 -11.40 1.68
N VAL A 309 9.40 -11.18 1.03
CA VAL A 309 8.58 -12.25 0.45
C VAL A 309 8.57 -12.16 -1.07
N ARG A 310 8.79 -13.29 -1.74
CA ARG A 310 8.55 -13.44 -3.18
C ARG A 310 7.05 -13.32 -3.45
N MET A 311 6.64 -12.40 -4.32
CA MET A 311 5.22 -12.27 -4.70
C MET A 311 4.72 -13.59 -5.30
N GLY A 312 3.47 -13.91 -5.02
CA GLY A 312 2.90 -15.20 -5.39
C GLY A 312 2.97 -16.25 -4.28
N THR A 313 3.75 -16.04 -3.22
CA THR A 313 3.79 -16.93 -2.05
C THR A 313 2.41 -16.91 -1.36
N PRO A 314 1.76 -18.07 -1.12
CA PRO A 314 0.51 -18.13 -0.36
C PRO A 314 0.70 -17.61 1.07
N MET A 315 -0.29 -16.90 1.60
CA MET A 315 -0.24 -16.40 3.00
C MET A 315 -0.11 -17.53 4.00
N ARG A 316 -0.68 -18.70 3.71
CA ARG A 316 -0.54 -19.93 4.51
C ARG A 316 0.92 -20.25 4.81
N ASP A 317 1.79 -20.23 3.80
CA ASP A 317 3.20 -20.60 3.95
C ASP A 317 3.90 -19.65 4.95
N LEU A 318 3.55 -18.36 4.93
CA LEU A 318 4.08 -17.37 5.87
C LEU A 318 3.51 -17.53 7.28
N ILE A 319 2.23 -17.87 7.39
CA ILE A 319 1.58 -18.16 8.69
C ILE A 319 2.23 -19.39 9.33
N GLU A 320 2.54 -20.44 8.56
CA GLU A 320 3.22 -21.64 9.04
C GLU A 320 4.60 -21.34 9.61
N ILE A 321 5.40 -20.50 8.96
CA ILE A 321 6.72 -20.06 9.47
C ILE A 321 6.57 -19.34 10.83
N CYS A 322 5.48 -18.61 11.00
CA CYS A 322 5.17 -17.89 12.25
C CYS A 322 4.57 -18.78 13.35
N GLY A 323 4.52 -20.11 13.14
CA GLY A 323 4.04 -21.09 14.11
C GLY A 323 2.61 -21.57 13.89
N GLY A 324 2.06 -21.30 12.72
CA GLY A 324 0.72 -21.73 12.31
C GLY A 324 -0.41 -20.81 12.79
N MET A 325 -1.62 -21.14 12.38
CA MET A 325 -2.83 -20.45 12.84
C MET A 325 -3.07 -20.78 14.33
N PRO A 326 -3.26 -19.78 15.21
CA PRO A 326 -3.55 -20.06 16.64
C PRO A 326 -4.80 -20.89 16.84
N ASP A 327 -4.82 -21.72 17.90
CA ASP A 327 -5.98 -22.55 18.32
C ASP A 327 -7.04 -21.70 19.04
N ASP A 328 -7.65 -20.75 18.36
CA ASP A 328 -8.68 -19.86 18.93
C ASP A 328 -9.57 -19.33 17.80
N ASP A 329 -10.64 -18.62 18.17
CA ASP A 329 -11.38 -17.84 17.16
C ASP A 329 -10.45 -16.83 16.51
N ASN A 330 -10.24 -16.99 15.22
CA ASN A 330 -9.32 -16.15 14.46
C ASN A 330 -10.02 -15.35 13.37
N LYS A 331 -9.45 -14.20 13.07
CA LYS A 331 -9.77 -13.40 11.90
C LYS A 331 -8.48 -13.07 11.16
N LEU A 332 -8.33 -13.66 9.98
CA LEU A 332 -7.23 -13.38 9.08
C LEU A 332 -7.50 -12.09 8.30
N LEU A 333 -6.54 -11.17 8.30
CA LEU A 333 -6.61 -9.90 7.59
C LEU A 333 -5.46 -9.79 6.58
N ALA A 334 -5.77 -9.40 5.35
CA ALA A 334 -4.80 -8.81 4.44
C ALA A 334 -4.70 -7.32 4.78
N GLY A 335 -3.58 -6.90 5.38
CA GLY A 335 -3.38 -5.57 5.95
C GLY A 335 -3.63 -5.51 7.45
N GLY A 336 -3.75 -4.31 8.01
CA GLY A 336 -4.00 -4.08 9.42
C GLY A 336 -5.48 -4.05 9.81
N PRO A 337 -5.80 -3.86 11.11
CA PRO A 337 -7.17 -3.96 11.61
C PRO A 337 -8.09 -2.79 11.22
N MET A 338 -7.52 -1.64 10.82
CA MET A 338 -8.32 -0.45 10.52
C MET A 338 -8.79 -0.40 9.06
N MET A 339 -7.89 -0.65 8.11
CA MET A 339 -8.17 -0.56 6.67
C MET A 339 -8.11 -1.90 5.95
N GLY A 340 -7.48 -2.92 6.53
CA GLY A 340 -7.32 -4.24 5.95
C GLY A 340 -8.66 -4.95 5.65
N ARG A 341 -8.57 -6.05 4.92
CA ARG A 341 -9.71 -6.88 4.53
C ARG A 341 -9.65 -8.23 5.23
N ALA A 342 -10.76 -8.64 5.84
CA ALA A 342 -10.89 -9.99 6.37
C ALA A 342 -10.96 -11.01 5.22
N LEU A 343 -10.20 -12.08 5.35
CA LEU A 343 -10.12 -13.16 4.39
C LEU A 343 -10.86 -14.40 4.92
N THR A 344 -11.40 -15.18 3.99
CA THR A 344 -12.06 -16.46 4.26
C THR A 344 -11.13 -17.65 4.03
N THR A 345 -9.95 -17.41 3.48
CA THR A 345 -8.94 -18.43 3.18
C THR A 345 -7.54 -17.84 3.28
N ASP A 346 -6.58 -18.65 3.65
CA ASP A 346 -5.15 -18.35 3.70
C ASP A 346 -4.41 -18.68 2.39
N GLU A 347 -5.14 -19.17 1.38
CA GLU A 347 -4.61 -19.45 0.04
C GLU A 347 -4.31 -18.19 -0.78
N VAL A 348 -4.71 -17.01 -0.29
CA VAL A 348 -4.48 -15.73 -0.96
C VAL A 348 -2.96 -15.49 -1.08
N PRO A 349 -2.44 -15.22 -2.28
CA PRO A 349 -1.02 -14.96 -2.46
C PRO A 349 -0.62 -13.55 -2.01
N VAL A 350 0.64 -13.40 -1.59
CA VAL A 350 1.27 -12.10 -1.43
C VAL A 350 1.37 -11.42 -2.79
N CYS A 351 0.85 -10.21 -2.88
CA CYS A 351 0.80 -9.39 -4.08
C CYS A 351 1.48 -8.04 -3.84
N LYS A 352 1.60 -7.20 -4.88
CA LYS A 352 2.18 -5.85 -4.80
C LYS A 352 1.60 -4.99 -3.66
N GLY A 353 0.32 -5.15 -3.32
CA GLY A 353 -0.39 -4.42 -2.27
C GLY A 353 -0.31 -5.02 -0.85
N THR A 354 0.26 -6.23 -0.68
CA THR A 354 0.27 -6.94 0.60
C THR A 354 1.37 -6.43 1.52
N ASN A 355 1.07 -5.54 2.46
CA ASN A 355 2.04 -5.01 3.44
C ASN A 355 2.03 -5.78 4.76
N SER A 356 0.94 -6.49 5.07
CA SER A 356 0.87 -7.35 6.24
C SER A 356 -0.16 -8.45 6.12
N ILE A 357 0.07 -9.49 6.91
CA ILE A 357 -0.83 -10.57 7.24
C ILE A 357 -1.06 -10.49 8.74
N THR A 358 -2.25 -10.05 9.15
CA THR A 358 -2.58 -9.83 10.57
C THR A 358 -3.60 -10.85 11.03
N ILE A 359 -3.30 -11.57 12.12
CA ILE A 359 -4.21 -12.53 12.71
C ILE A 359 -4.71 -11.99 14.05
N LEU A 360 -5.97 -11.57 14.06
CA LEU A 360 -6.67 -11.21 15.30
C LEU A 360 -7.23 -12.47 15.91
N SER A 361 -7.14 -12.61 17.25
CA SER A 361 -7.57 -13.82 17.96
C SER A 361 -8.46 -13.49 19.16
N GLY A 362 -9.32 -14.41 19.53
CA GLY A 362 -10.21 -14.30 20.69
C GLY A 362 -11.14 -13.10 20.60
N SER A 363 -11.17 -12.25 21.63
CA SER A 363 -12.03 -11.07 21.69
C SER A 363 -11.76 -10.04 20.57
N ASP A 364 -10.49 -9.94 20.11
CA ASP A 364 -10.12 -9.02 19.05
C ASP A 364 -10.64 -9.47 17.66
N ALA A 365 -10.87 -10.79 17.49
CA ALA A 365 -11.45 -11.36 16.26
C ALA A 365 -12.96 -11.15 16.16
N ARG A 366 -13.64 -11.00 17.29
CA ARG A 366 -15.12 -10.94 17.35
C ARG A 366 -15.62 -9.51 17.27
N ARG A 367 -16.64 -9.28 16.44
CA ARG A 367 -17.38 -8.02 16.48
C ARG A 367 -18.47 -8.11 17.56
N LYS A 368 -18.58 -7.07 18.38
CA LYS A 368 -19.71 -6.94 19.29
C LYS A 368 -21.01 -6.71 18.51
N PRO A 369 -22.18 -7.16 19.04
CA PRO A 369 -23.47 -6.83 18.47
C PRO A 369 -23.64 -5.32 18.28
N ALA A 370 -24.32 -4.93 17.20
CA ALA A 370 -24.57 -3.53 16.92
C ALA A 370 -25.83 -3.05 17.65
N ASP A 371 -25.71 -1.97 18.41
CA ASP A 371 -26.82 -1.29 19.07
C ASP A 371 -27.35 -0.13 18.22
N PRO A 372 -28.57 0.38 18.52
CA PRO A 372 -29.09 1.60 17.93
C PRO A 372 -28.16 2.79 18.12
N CYS A 373 -28.15 3.70 17.14
CA CYS A 373 -27.35 4.93 17.22
C CYS A 373 -27.86 5.85 18.33
N ILE A 374 -27.00 6.17 19.30
CA ILE A 374 -27.30 7.09 20.41
C ILE A 374 -27.07 8.58 20.07
N ARG A 375 -26.72 8.89 18.82
CA ARG A 375 -26.48 10.26 18.30
C ARG A 375 -25.38 11.05 19.06
N CYS A 376 -24.35 10.37 19.58
CA CYS A 376 -23.29 10.99 20.37
C CYS A 376 -22.30 11.87 19.58
N GLY A 377 -22.33 11.88 18.25
CA GLY A 377 -21.46 12.67 17.37
C GLY A 377 -19.99 12.23 17.28
N LYS A 378 -19.54 11.21 18.06
CA LYS A 378 -18.12 10.81 18.10
C LYS A 378 -17.57 10.47 16.70
N CYS A 379 -18.34 9.79 15.85
CA CYS A 379 -17.92 9.43 14.50
C CYS A 379 -17.66 10.65 13.60
N VAL A 380 -18.40 11.75 13.80
CA VAL A 380 -18.21 13.04 13.09
C VAL A 380 -16.92 13.70 13.57
N ASN A 381 -16.73 13.79 14.89
CA ASN A 381 -15.58 14.46 15.49
C ASN A 381 -14.23 13.83 15.10
N VAL A 382 -14.20 12.52 14.86
CA VAL A 382 -12.97 11.83 14.47
C VAL A 382 -12.76 11.71 12.96
N CYS A 383 -13.74 12.14 12.15
CA CYS A 383 -13.61 12.02 10.70
C CYS A 383 -12.53 12.98 10.17
N PRO A 384 -11.44 12.47 9.57
CA PRO A 384 -10.35 13.32 9.06
C PRO A 384 -10.71 14.02 7.75
N MET A 385 -11.92 13.74 7.22
CA MET A 385 -12.46 14.35 6.00
C MET A 385 -13.61 15.33 6.29
N GLY A 386 -14.00 15.49 7.58
CA GLY A 386 -15.11 16.37 7.95
C GLY A 386 -16.50 15.88 7.48
N LEU A 387 -16.64 14.58 7.23
CA LEU A 387 -17.91 13.97 6.79
C LEU A 387 -18.82 13.65 7.97
N GLU A 388 -20.07 13.27 7.67
CA GLU A 388 -21.04 12.74 8.63
C GLU A 388 -21.20 11.22 8.53
N PRO A 389 -20.29 10.41 9.11
CA PRO A 389 -20.26 8.94 8.89
C PRO A 389 -21.56 8.24 9.31
N TYR A 390 -22.24 8.71 10.36
CA TYR A 390 -23.51 8.12 10.80
C TYR A 390 -24.60 8.27 9.74
N LEU A 391 -24.64 9.42 9.03
CA LEU A 391 -25.58 9.71 7.95
C LEU A 391 -25.23 8.89 6.73
N LEU A 392 -23.98 8.96 6.27
CA LEU A 392 -23.49 8.19 5.11
C LEU A 392 -23.75 6.69 5.25
N ALA A 393 -23.46 6.12 6.44
CA ALA A 393 -23.74 4.70 6.72
C ALA A 393 -25.25 4.40 6.66
N THR A 394 -26.10 5.29 7.17
CA THR A 394 -27.55 5.13 7.15
C THR A 394 -28.12 5.20 5.73
N LEU A 395 -27.69 6.18 4.95
CA LEU A 395 -28.10 6.35 3.55
C LEU A 395 -27.67 5.13 2.71
N SER A 396 -26.44 4.67 2.89
CA SER A 396 -25.90 3.48 2.21
C SER A 396 -26.68 2.21 2.57
N ALA A 397 -26.96 1.99 3.86
CA ALA A 397 -27.75 0.84 4.32
C ALA A 397 -29.19 0.85 3.76
N LYS A 398 -29.76 2.05 3.57
CA LYS A 398 -31.10 2.24 2.98
C LYS A 398 -31.07 2.34 1.45
N LYS A 399 -29.91 2.16 0.80
CA LYS A 399 -29.71 2.24 -0.67
C LYS A 399 -30.16 3.59 -1.27
N MET A 400 -30.05 4.68 -0.52
CA MET A 400 -30.38 6.05 -0.93
C MET A 400 -29.17 6.67 -1.66
N TRP A 401 -28.84 6.14 -2.84
CA TRP A 401 -27.57 6.40 -3.54
C TRP A 401 -27.39 7.85 -3.98
N GLU A 402 -28.44 8.45 -4.54
CA GLU A 402 -28.40 9.86 -4.97
C GLU A 402 -28.12 10.80 -3.79
N ARG A 403 -28.75 10.53 -2.64
CA ARG A 403 -28.52 11.31 -1.44
C ARG A 403 -27.14 11.04 -0.85
N ALA A 404 -26.67 9.77 -0.88
CA ALA A 404 -25.31 9.43 -0.45
C ALA A 404 -24.24 10.11 -1.31
N GLU A 405 -24.48 10.29 -2.62
CA GLU A 405 -23.64 11.07 -3.52
C GLU A 405 -23.65 12.55 -3.13
N ALA A 406 -24.82 13.14 -2.89
CA ALA A 406 -24.98 14.55 -2.50
C ALA A 406 -24.33 14.87 -1.15
N GLU A 407 -24.23 13.89 -0.24
CA GLU A 407 -23.55 13.97 1.07
C GLU A 407 -22.06 13.54 0.99
N ASP A 408 -21.47 13.55 -0.20
CA ASP A 408 -20.03 13.31 -0.43
C ASP A 408 -19.50 11.92 0.02
N VAL A 409 -20.28 10.85 -0.10
CA VAL A 409 -19.82 9.50 0.27
C VAL A 409 -18.52 9.10 -0.45
N VAL A 410 -18.29 9.62 -1.66
CA VAL A 410 -17.08 9.36 -2.47
C VAL A 410 -15.82 9.99 -1.88
N SER A 411 -15.95 11.00 -1.04
CA SER A 411 -14.85 11.67 -0.34
C SER A 411 -14.32 10.88 0.86
N CYS A 412 -15.01 9.82 1.29
CA CYS A 412 -14.55 8.96 2.38
C CYS A 412 -13.25 8.23 2.00
N ILE A 413 -12.21 8.34 2.85
CA ILE A 413 -10.93 7.64 2.68
C ILE A 413 -10.90 6.25 3.29
N GLU A 414 -12.02 5.76 3.81
CA GLU A 414 -12.20 4.42 4.37
C GLU A 414 -11.24 4.07 5.53
N CYS A 415 -10.79 5.06 6.30
CA CYS A 415 -9.82 4.88 7.38
C CYS A 415 -10.34 4.11 8.61
N GLY A 416 -11.65 3.92 8.76
CA GLY A 416 -12.21 3.17 9.89
C GLY A 416 -12.35 3.94 11.21
N SER A 417 -11.83 5.17 11.35
CA SER A 417 -11.86 5.96 12.60
C SER A 417 -13.27 6.10 13.20
N CYS A 418 -14.27 6.28 12.35
CA CYS A 418 -15.68 6.41 12.76
C CYS A 418 -16.27 5.13 13.35
N GLN A 419 -15.93 3.97 12.80
CA GLN A 419 -16.36 2.67 13.31
C GLN A 419 -15.62 2.31 14.60
N PHE A 420 -14.31 2.55 14.65
CA PHE A 420 -13.49 2.31 15.84
C PHE A 420 -14.02 3.05 17.08
N THR A 421 -14.43 4.32 16.94
CA THR A 421 -14.89 5.15 18.06
C THR A 421 -16.36 4.95 18.42
N CYS A 422 -17.13 4.17 17.64
CA CYS A 422 -18.57 4.03 17.83
C CYS A 422 -18.94 3.21 19.08
N PRO A 423 -19.55 3.80 20.13
CA PRO A 423 -19.91 3.08 21.34
C PRO A 423 -21.05 2.07 21.13
N SER A 424 -21.84 2.24 20.07
CA SER A 424 -22.91 1.31 19.65
C SER A 424 -22.44 0.26 18.65
N HIS A 425 -21.15 0.08 18.44
CA HIS A 425 -20.54 -0.94 17.60
C HIS A 425 -21.15 -1.09 16.19
N ARG A 426 -21.70 0.03 15.65
CA ARG A 426 -22.36 0.02 14.35
C ARG A 426 -21.36 -0.26 13.21
N PRO A 427 -21.76 -1.04 12.18
CA PRO A 427 -20.91 -1.32 11.01
C PRO A 427 -20.84 -0.11 10.06
N ILE A 428 -20.35 1.04 10.57
CA ILE A 428 -20.36 2.31 9.86
C ILE A 428 -19.51 2.23 8.60
N LEU A 429 -18.28 1.73 8.72
CA LEU A 429 -17.35 1.64 7.59
C LEU A 429 -17.83 0.65 6.52
N ASP A 430 -18.37 -0.50 6.92
CA ASP A 430 -18.86 -1.50 5.98
C ASP A 430 -19.99 -0.94 5.10
N ASN A 431 -20.93 -0.24 5.71
CA ASN A 431 -22.01 0.42 4.99
C ASN A 431 -21.50 1.53 4.06
N ILE A 432 -20.55 2.35 4.53
CA ILE A 432 -19.97 3.44 3.71
C ILE A 432 -19.18 2.85 2.53
N ARG A 433 -18.39 1.79 2.73
CA ARG A 433 -17.67 1.11 1.64
C ARG A 433 -18.63 0.62 0.54
N ASN A 434 -19.73 -0.02 0.94
CA ASN A 434 -20.76 -0.45 0.00
C ASN A 434 -21.39 0.74 -0.74
N GLY A 435 -21.78 1.79 -0.01
CA GLY A 435 -22.35 3.00 -0.58
C GLY A 435 -21.40 3.69 -1.56
N LYS A 436 -20.17 3.90 -1.14
CA LYS A 436 -19.13 4.51 -1.99
C LYS A 436 -18.87 3.71 -3.26
N SER A 437 -18.72 2.39 -3.16
CA SER A 437 -18.50 1.51 -4.32
C SER A 437 -19.65 1.59 -5.31
N THR A 438 -20.90 1.56 -4.81
CA THR A 438 -22.11 1.63 -5.64
C THR A 438 -22.23 3.01 -6.32
N VAL A 439 -22.08 4.09 -5.56
CA VAL A 439 -22.16 5.47 -6.09
C VAL A 439 -21.07 5.73 -7.13
N MET A 440 -19.83 5.27 -6.88
CA MET A 440 -18.76 5.37 -7.89
C MET A 440 -19.09 4.61 -9.17
N GLY A 441 -19.74 3.44 -9.08
CA GLY A 441 -20.25 2.70 -10.24
C GLY A 441 -21.30 3.50 -11.02
N ILE A 442 -22.25 4.12 -10.33
CA ILE A 442 -23.28 4.98 -10.94
C ILE A 442 -22.65 6.19 -11.64
N ILE A 443 -21.70 6.87 -11.01
CA ILE A 443 -20.97 8.00 -11.60
C ILE A 443 -20.24 7.59 -12.88
N ARG A 444 -19.52 6.44 -12.85
CA ARG A 444 -18.81 5.91 -14.03
C ARG A 444 -19.78 5.63 -15.19
N ALA A 445 -20.90 4.96 -14.90
CA ALA A 445 -21.92 4.67 -15.90
C ALA A 445 -22.55 5.93 -16.50
N ARG A 446 -22.74 6.98 -15.67
CA ARG A 446 -23.25 8.31 -16.10
C ARG A 446 -22.24 9.00 -17.03
N ASN A 447 -20.95 8.95 -16.69
CA ASN A 447 -19.87 9.58 -17.48
C ASN A 447 -19.58 8.83 -18.80
N ALA A 448 -19.77 7.50 -18.83
CA ALA A 448 -19.59 6.71 -20.04
C ALA A 448 -20.71 6.93 -21.10
N LYS A 449 -21.85 7.55 -20.70
CA LYS A 449 -22.96 7.90 -21.60
C LYS A 449 -22.86 9.33 -22.17
N LYS A 450 -21.91 10.12 -21.69
CA LYS A 450 -21.56 11.46 -22.21
C LYS A 450 -20.40 11.34 -23.21
#